data_d660e80511962850260a54c437ebb9fc
#
_entry.id   d660e80511962850260a54c437ebb9fc
#
_cell.length_a   1.000
_cell.length_b   1.000
_cell.length_c   1.000
_cell.angle_alpha   90.00
_cell.angle_beta   90.00
_cell.angle_gamma   90.00
#
_symmetry.space_group_name_H-M   'P 1'
#
loop_
_entity.id
_entity.type
_entity.pdbx_description
1 polymer ?
#
loop_
_entity_poly.entity_id
_entity_poly.type
_entity_poly.pdbx_seq_one_letter_code
_entity_poly.pdbx_strand_id
1 'polypeptide(L)'
;MANVAFTQAPGPTNVLGKLKFVYPNTHMVYMHDTIKRGLFKPAMRAEGHNCIRMERPGKLAEILLAEDKGWDSAKVQELLDKGNDSAVNLDHPVPVHTTYFTAAADADGKVTSFADVYGLDKKVAAVVGKALPDSQQDVDDNVEAEANATRPAEPKAKKNNVAGDIQGRFGD
;
A
#
# COMPACT_ATOMS: atom_id res chain seq x y z
N MET A 1 -24.46 22.03 13.88
CA MET A 1 -24.61 20.88 12.97
C MET A 1 -24.08 19.66 13.71
N ALA A 2 -24.81 18.53 13.71
CA ALA A 2 -24.30 17.31 14.35
C ALA A 2 -23.15 16.74 13.53
N ASN A 3 -22.01 16.48 14.16
CA ASN A 3 -20.90 15.77 13.52
C ASN A 3 -21.32 14.30 13.34
N VAL A 4 -21.43 13.85 12.09
CA VAL A 4 -21.71 12.46 11.77
C VAL A 4 -20.38 11.76 11.53
N ALA A 5 -20.06 10.75 12.34
CA ALA A 5 -18.91 9.87 12.14
C ALA A 5 -19.38 8.58 11.48
N PHE A 6 -18.66 8.18 10.44
CA PHE A 6 -18.88 6.89 9.76
C PHE A 6 -17.75 5.93 10.14
N THR A 7 -18.12 4.75 10.61
CA THR A 7 -17.17 3.67 10.92
C THR A 7 -17.56 2.41 10.16
N GLN A 8 -16.57 1.63 9.76
CA GLN A 8 -16.78 0.33 9.14
C GLN A 8 -15.96 -0.72 9.89
N ALA A 9 -16.62 -1.77 10.37
CA ALA A 9 -15.95 -2.86 11.06
C ALA A 9 -14.89 -3.54 10.16
N PRO A 10 -13.81 -4.06 10.75
CA PRO A 10 -12.86 -4.91 10.04
C PRO A 10 -13.56 -6.13 9.42
N GLY A 11 -13.15 -6.55 8.22
CA GLY A 11 -13.76 -7.73 7.63
C GLY A 11 -13.72 -7.79 6.12
N PRO A 12 -14.46 -8.73 5.53
CA PRO A 12 -14.40 -9.05 4.11
C PRO A 12 -15.02 -7.98 3.19
N THR A 13 -15.75 -7.03 3.73
CA THR A 13 -16.32 -5.89 2.98
C THR A 13 -15.57 -4.59 3.20
N ASN A 14 -14.65 -4.54 4.17
CA ASN A 14 -13.84 -3.37 4.43
C ASN A 14 -12.66 -3.33 3.45
N VAL A 15 -12.47 -2.21 2.76
CA VAL A 15 -11.35 -2.05 1.80
C VAL A 15 -9.98 -2.16 2.44
N LEU A 16 -9.88 -1.90 3.76
CA LEU A 16 -8.68 -2.08 4.57
C LEU A 16 -8.54 -3.50 5.13
N GLY A 17 -9.47 -4.40 4.79
CA GLY A 17 -9.47 -5.80 5.23
C GLY A 17 -9.70 -5.98 6.72
N LYS A 18 -8.96 -6.89 7.34
CA LYS A 18 -9.11 -7.29 8.74
C LYS A 18 -8.23 -6.49 9.71
N LEU A 19 -7.10 -5.94 9.25
CA LEU A 19 -6.15 -5.24 10.13
C LEU A 19 -5.31 -4.19 9.40
N LYS A 20 -4.80 -3.25 10.18
CA LYS A 20 -3.85 -2.23 9.74
C LYS A 20 -2.72 -2.07 10.77
N PHE A 21 -1.54 -1.67 10.29
CA PHE A 21 -0.39 -1.30 11.11
C PHE A 21 -0.22 0.22 11.03
N VAL A 22 -0.33 0.87 12.17
CA VAL A 22 -0.23 2.32 12.28
C VAL A 22 1.11 2.68 12.89
N TYR A 23 1.79 3.62 12.29
CA TYR A 23 3.07 4.17 12.76
C TYR A 23 3.11 5.68 12.55
N PRO A 24 3.80 6.43 13.40
CA PRO A 24 3.89 7.88 13.27
C PRO A 24 4.55 8.30 11.96
N ASN A 25 3.88 9.17 11.19
CA ASN A 25 4.43 9.81 10.01
C ASN A 25 3.62 11.05 9.64
N THR A 26 4.22 11.97 8.85
CA THR A 26 3.60 13.25 8.46
C THR A 26 2.64 13.14 7.27
N HIS A 27 2.55 11.97 6.62
CA HIS A 27 1.80 11.77 5.38
C HIS A 27 0.51 10.97 5.57
N MET A 28 0.17 10.60 6.81
CA MET A 28 -0.97 9.74 7.13
C MET A 28 -0.95 8.40 6.38
N VAL A 29 0.25 7.85 6.17
CA VAL A 29 0.47 6.55 5.53
C VAL A 29 0.48 5.46 6.59
N TYR A 30 -0.16 4.34 6.30
CA TYR A 30 -0.11 3.12 7.10
C TYR A 30 -0.09 1.88 6.21
N MET A 31 0.30 0.75 6.77
CA MET A 31 0.21 -0.53 6.08
C MET A 31 -1.11 -1.21 6.46
N HIS A 32 -1.78 -1.87 5.51
CA HIS A 32 -3.07 -2.50 5.79
C HIS A 32 -3.32 -3.74 4.96
N ASP A 33 -4.27 -4.53 5.42
CA ASP A 33 -4.84 -5.64 4.69
C ASP A 33 -5.66 -5.16 3.47
N THR A 34 -6.09 -6.08 2.63
CA THR A 34 -6.95 -5.77 1.48
C THR A 34 -7.81 -6.97 1.10
N ILE A 35 -9.03 -6.68 0.68
CA ILE A 35 -9.92 -7.67 0.06
C ILE A 35 -9.54 -7.96 -1.40
N LYS A 36 -8.78 -7.05 -2.04
CA LYS A 36 -8.37 -7.16 -3.45
C LYS A 36 -7.04 -7.92 -3.59
N ARG A 37 -7.04 -9.21 -3.30
CA ARG A 37 -5.82 -10.05 -3.37
C ARG A 37 -5.21 -10.16 -4.77
N GLY A 38 -6.00 -9.96 -5.82
CA GLY A 38 -5.52 -9.98 -7.20
C GLY A 38 -4.50 -8.89 -7.53
N LEU A 39 -4.45 -7.80 -6.75
CA LEU A 39 -3.49 -6.71 -6.93
C LEU A 39 -2.03 -7.09 -6.66
N PHE A 40 -1.78 -8.25 -6.06
CA PHE A 40 -0.41 -8.75 -5.85
C PHE A 40 0.14 -9.60 -7.01
N LYS A 41 -0.69 -9.92 -8.01
CA LYS A 41 -0.29 -10.74 -9.16
C LYS A 41 0.52 -9.97 -10.22
N PRO A 42 0.16 -8.73 -10.60
CA PRO A 42 0.91 -7.97 -11.59
C PRO A 42 2.33 -7.64 -11.12
N ALA A 43 3.25 -7.52 -12.04
CA ALA A 43 4.61 -7.04 -11.77
C ALA A 43 4.60 -5.57 -11.33
N MET A 44 3.82 -4.74 -12.03
CA MET A 44 3.55 -3.36 -11.63
C MET A 44 2.47 -3.32 -10.54
N ARG A 45 2.76 -2.69 -9.40
CA ARG A 45 1.86 -2.63 -8.24
C ARG A 45 1.60 -1.21 -7.75
N ALA A 46 1.53 -0.26 -8.66
CA ALA A 46 1.27 1.15 -8.39
C ALA A 46 -0.23 1.49 -8.32
N GLU A 47 -1.04 0.64 -7.69
CA GLU A 47 -2.50 0.72 -7.63
C GLU A 47 -3.02 1.44 -6.37
N GLY A 48 -2.15 2.00 -5.56
CA GLY A 48 -2.50 2.70 -4.32
C GLY A 48 -2.59 4.21 -4.49
N HIS A 49 -3.21 4.90 -3.50
CA HIS A 49 -3.21 6.36 -3.43
C HIS A 49 -2.17 6.86 -2.42
N ASN A 50 -2.12 6.29 -1.21
CA ASN A 50 -1.19 6.68 -0.16
C ASN A 50 -0.69 5.47 0.64
N CYS A 51 -1.61 4.61 1.10
CA CYS A 51 -1.29 3.54 2.02
C CYS A 51 -0.69 2.32 1.32
N ILE A 52 0.00 1.48 2.09
CA ILE A 52 0.69 0.29 1.59
C ILE A 52 -0.19 -0.93 1.84
N ARG A 53 -0.61 -1.62 0.77
CA ARG A 53 -1.33 -2.89 0.88
C ARG A 53 -0.35 -4.02 1.17
N MET A 54 -0.73 -4.91 2.05
CA MET A 54 0.06 -6.06 2.44
C MET A 54 -0.57 -7.37 1.93
N GLU A 55 0.26 -8.24 1.40
CA GLU A 55 -0.19 -9.55 0.91
C GLU A 55 -0.52 -10.51 2.06
N ARG A 56 0.30 -10.53 3.10
CA ARG A 56 0.17 -11.43 4.26
C ARG A 56 0.22 -10.68 5.59
N PRO A 57 -0.72 -9.75 5.84
CA PRO A 57 -0.66 -8.90 7.02
C PRO A 57 -0.85 -9.69 8.33
N GLY A 58 -1.68 -10.73 8.34
CA GLY A 58 -1.84 -11.62 9.50
C GLY A 58 -0.52 -12.25 9.91
N LYS A 59 0.29 -12.70 8.94
CA LYS A 59 1.61 -13.28 9.25
C LYS A 59 2.57 -12.29 9.87
N LEU A 60 2.57 -11.04 9.42
CA LEU A 60 3.37 -9.99 10.06
C LEU A 60 2.88 -9.73 11.49
N ALA A 61 1.56 -9.67 11.70
CA ALA A 61 1.00 -9.51 13.05
C ALA A 61 1.40 -10.66 14.00
N GLU A 62 1.37 -11.91 13.53
CA GLU A 62 1.83 -13.07 14.30
C GLU A 62 3.30 -12.91 14.73
N ILE A 63 4.20 -12.54 13.80
CA ILE A 63 5.62 -12.36 14.10
C ILE A 63 5.83 -11.25 15.12
N LEU A 64 5.26 -10.07 14.86
CA LEU A 64 5.45 -8.91 15.75
C LEU A 64 4.91 -9.15 17.16
N LEU A 65 3.74 -9.78 17.26
CA LEU A 65 3.11 -10.04 18.57
C LEU A 65 3.74 -11.23 19.31
N ALA A 66 4.32 -12.17 18.57
CA ALA A 66 5.11 -13.24 19.18
C ALA A 66 6.41 -12.69 19.80
N GLU A 67 7.12 -11.81 19.08
CA GLU A 67 8.36 -11.21 19.56
C GLU A 67 8.13 -10.22 20.70
N ASP A 68 7.11 -9.37 20.59
CA ASP A 68 6.86 -8.29 21.54
C ASP A 68 6.10 -8.73 22.80
N LYS A 69 5.17 -9.67 22.67
CA LYS A 69 4.23 -10.06 23.73
C LYS A 69 4.22 -11.55 24.06
N GLY A 70 5.02 -12.35 23.36
CA GLY A 70 5.00 -13.81 23.50
C GLY A 70 3.66 -14.46 23.10
N TRP A 71 2.87 -13.81 22.24
CA TRP A 71 1.59 -14.35 21.81
C TRP A 71 1.80 -15.41 20.74
N ASP A 72 1.02 -16.48 20.85
CA ASP A 72 0.97 -17.50 19.81
C ASP A 72 0.07 -17.08 18.62
N SER A 73 0.19 -17.80 17.52
CA SER A 73 -0.60 -17.53 16.31
C SER A 73 -2.11 -17.77 16.55
N ALA A 74 -2.48 -18.67 17.46
CA ALA A 74 -3.88 -18.95 17.76
C ALA A 74 -4.56 -17.74 18.40
N LYS A 75 -3.90 -17.06 19.34
CA LYS A 75 -4.40 -15.84 19.96
C LYS A 75 -4.54 -14.69 18.97
N VAL A 76 -3.57 -14.53 18.05
CA VAL A 76 -3.66 -13.51 17.01
C VAL A 76 -4.82 -13.80 16.07
N GLN A 77 -4.99 -15.06 15.65
CA GLN A 77 -6.08 -15.46 14.79
C GLN A 77 -7.45 -15.26 15.45
N GLU A 78 -7.58 -15.58 16.74
CA GLU A 78 -8.80 -15.35 17.52
C GLU A 78 -9.21 -13.87 17.49
N LEU A 79 -8.25 -12.94 17.65
CA LEU A 79 -8.53 -11.50 17.59
C LEU A 79 -8.98 -11.06 16.20
N LEU A 80 -8.32 -11.57 15.14
CA LEU A 80 -8.70 -11.27 13.75
C LEU A 80 -10.10 -11.81 13.40
N ASP A 81 -10.50 -12.93 13.98
CA ASP A 81 -11.80 -13.56 13.70
C ASP A 81 -12.93 -12.93 14.50
N LYS A 82 -12.65 -12.36 15.66
CA LYS A 82 -13.62 -11.57 16.43
C LYS A 82 -14.11 -10.34 15.64
N GLY A 83 -13.28 -9.79 14.75
CA GLY A 83 -13.65 -8.67 13.88
C GLY A 83 -14.02 -7.39 14.63
N ASN A 84 -13.58 -7.26 15.88
CA ASN A 84 -13.81 -6.06 16.67
C ASN A 84 -12.83 -4.96 16.26
N ASP A 85 -13.31 -3.72 16.20
CA ASP A 85 -12.43 -2.56 16.08
C ASP A 85 -11.67 -2.38 17.41
N SER A 86 -10.47 -2.93 17.46
CA SER A 86 -9.58 -2.91 18.62
C SER A 86 -8.15 -2.62 18.20
N ALA A 87 -7.37 -2.01 19.09
CA ALA A 87 -5.97 -1.71 18.87
C ALA A 87 -5.09 -2.50 19.85
N VAL A 88 -3.97 -2.99 19.35
CA VAL A 88 -2.90 -3.59 20.15
C VAL A 88 -1.64 -2.76 19.93
N ASN A 89 -1.16 -2.13 21.00
CA ASN A 89 0.10 -1.40 20.96
C ASN A 89 1.26 -2.35 21.23
N LEU A 90 2.35 -2.19 20.48
CA LEU A 90 3.62 -2.86 20.78
C LEU A 90 4.27 -2.19 21.98
N ASP A 91 4.84 -2.98 22.90
CA ASP A 91 5.62 -2.47 24.03
C ASP A 91 7.01 -2.02 23.55
N HIS A 92 7.52 -2.66 22.49
CA HIS A 92 8.79 -2.32 21.84
C HIS A 92 8.52 -2.01 20.36
N PRO A 93 8.26 -0.72 20.02
CA PRO A 93 7.97 -0.33 18.64
C PRO A 93 9.10 -0.67 17.67
N VAL A 94 8.75 -1.20 16.51
CA VAL A 94 9.70 -1.52 15.43
C VAL A 94 9.78 -0.32 14.48
N PRO A 95 10.99 0.21 14.18
CA PRO A 95 11.12 1.31 13.22
C PRO A 95 10.71 0.86 11.81
N VAL A 96 9.98 1.74 11.12
CA VAL A 96 9.52 1.52 9.75
C VAL A 96 10.15 2.57 8.84
N HIS A 97 10.82 2.11 7.78
CA HIS A 97 11.38 2.97 6.74
C HIS A 97 10.68 2.67 5.41
N THR A 98 10.03 3.68 4.85
CA THR A 98 9.48 3.60 3.50
C THR A 98 10.50 4.18 2.53
N THR A 99 10.96 3.36 1.60
CA THR A 99 11.99 3.72 0.62
C THR A 99 11.51 3.47 -0.80
N TYR A 100 12.10 4.19 -1.76
CA TYR A 100 11.84 4.00 -3.18
C TYR A 100 13.16 3.74 -3.91
N PHE A 101 13.25 2.59 -4.53
CA PHE A 101 14.41 2.18 -5.31
C PHE A 101 13.97 1.66 -6.67
N THR A 102 14.64 2.11 -7.72
CA THR A 102 14.46 1.65 -9.10
C THR A 102 15.51 0.61 -9.49
N ALA A 103 16.47 0.33 -8.61
CA ALA A 103 17.44 -0.75 -8.76
C ALA A 103 17.76 -1.38 -7.40
N ALA A 104 17.99 -2.68 -7.40
CA ALA A 104 18.46 -3.42 -6.24
C ALA A 104 19.49 -4.48 -6.66
N ALA A 105 20.53 -4.67 -5.85
CA ALA A 105 21.48 -5.75 -6.03
C ALA A 105 21.21 -6.86 -5.00
N ASP A 106 21.28 -8.11 -5.43
CA ASP A 106 21.24 -9.26 -4.53
C ASP A 106 22.62 -9.54 -3.88
N ALA A 107 22.70 -10.59 -3.07
CA ALA A 107 23.94 -10.95 -2.38
C ALA A 107 25.10 -11.32 -3.33
N ASP A 108 24.79 -11.76 -4.54
CA ASP A 108 25.75 -12.13 -5.58
C ASP A 108 26.16 -10.92 -6.46
N GLY A 109 25.62 -9.73 -6.16
CA GLY A 109 25.89 -8.50 -6.89
C GLY A 109 25.09 -8.36 -8.19
N LYS A 110 24.13 -9.24 -8.46
CA LYS A 110 23.26 -9.14 -9.64
C LYS A 110 22.26 -8.01 -9.43
N VAL A 111 22.28 -7.05 -10.34
CA VAL A 111 21.37 -5.90 -10.32
C VAL A 111 20.06 -6.25 -11.01
N THR A 112 18.95 -5.93 -10.34
CA THR A 112 17.59 -5.96 -10.90
C THR A 112 17.08 -4.53 -10.96
N SER A 113 16.57 -4.10 -12.12
CA SER A 113 15.96 -2.80 -12.31
C SER A 113 14.44 -2.89 -12.23
N PHE A 114 13.82 -1.82 -11.75
CA PHE A 114 12.37 -1.66 -11.61
C PHE A 114 11.94 -0.39 -12.33
N ALA A 115 10.69 -0.33 -12.78
CA ALA A 115 10.13 0.85 -13.42
C ALA A 115 10.15 2.08 -12.50
N ASP A 116 10.54 3.22 -13.02
CA ASP A 116 10.52 4.51 -12.31
C ASP A 116 9.11 5.13 -12.34
N VAL A 117 8.22 4.58 -11.53
CA VAL A 117 6.80 4.97 -11.45
C VAL A 117 6.60 6.46 -11.12
N TYR A 118 7.52 7.05 -10.37
CA TYR A 118 7.43 8.45 -9.92
C TYR A 118 8.31 9.41 -10.74
N GLY A 119 9.02 8.92 -11.74
CA GLY A 119 9.92 9.73 -12.58
C GLY A 119 11.06 10.38 -11.79
N LEU A 120 11.53 9.73 -10.71
CA LEU A 120 12.58 10.28 -9.85
C LEU A 120 13.98 10.08 -10.43
N ASP A 121 14.22 9.04 -11.21
CA ASP A 121 15.52 8.76 -11.80
C ASP A 121 15.95 9.87 -12.78
N LYS A 122 15.02 10.38 -13.57
CA LYS A 122 15.28 11.54 -14.46
C LYS A 122 15.70 12.77 -13.66
N LYS A 123 15.08 13.01 -12.51
CA LYS A 123 15.42 14.13 -11.64
C LYS A 123 16.81 13.95 -11.01
N VAL A 124 17.12 12.75 -10.56
CA VAL A 124 18.43 12.40 -10.01
C VAL A 124 19.50 12.50 -11.08
N ALA A 125 19.27 11.93 -12.28
CA ALA A 125 20.21 12.00 -13.41
C ALA A 125 20.53 13.45 -13.82
N ALA A 126 19.55 14.33 -13.83
CA ALA A 126 19.74 15.75 -14.12
C ALA A 126 20.67 16.44 -13.09
N VAL A 127 20.54 16.08 -11.80
CA VAL A 127 21.39 16.64 -10.72
C VAL A 127 22.80 16.07 -10.76
N VAL A 128 22.97 14.78 -11.10
CA VAL A 128 24.29 14.11 -11.14
C VAL A 128 25.00 14.33 -12.47
N GLY A 129 24.32 14.94 -13.48
CA GLY A 129 24.89 15.19 -14.80
C GLY A 129 25.12 13.93 -15.64
N LYS A 130 24.43 12.84 -15.36
CA LYS A 130 24.50 11.58 -16.10
C LYS A 130 23.21 11.38 -16.93
N ALA A 131 23.35 11.04 -18.20
CA ALA A 131 22.23 10.54 -18.99
C ALA A 131 21.84 9.13 -18.52
N LEU A 132 20.54 8.86 -18.48
CA LEU A 132 20.05 7.49 -18.26
C LEU A 132 20.33 6.64 -19.51
N PRO A 133 20.68 5.34 -19.36
CA PRO A 133 20.79 4.44 -20.49
C PRO A 133 19.44 4.31 -21.23
N ASP A 134 19.47 4.19 -22.57
CA ASP A 134 18.27 4.02 -23.42
C ASP A 134 17.40 2.80 -23.06
N SER A 135 17.97 1.83 -22.34
CA SER A 135 17.26 0.62 -21.90
C SER A 135 16.09 0.86 -20.94
N GLN A 136 15.94 2.09 -20.42
CA GLN A 136 14.83 2.42 -19.54
C GLN A 136 13.55 2.79 -20.31
N GLN A 137 13.69 3.22 -21.56
CA GLN A 137 12.57 3.51 -22.43
C GLN A 137 11.79 2.23 -22.77
N ASP A 138 12.49 1.13 -23.02
CA ASP A 138 11.88 -0.18 -23.34
C ASP A 138 11.11 -0.79 -22.14
N VAL A 139 11.49 -0.44 -20.91
CA VAL A 139 10.81 -0.90 -19.69
C VAL A 139 9.54 -0.09 -19.46
N ASP A 140 9.59 1.23 -19.65
CA ASP A 140 8.43 2.11 -19.46
C ASP A 140 7.35 1.80 -20.51
N ASP A 141 7.72 1.53 -21.78
CA ASP A 141 6.78 1.16 -22.84
C ASP A 141 6.11 -0.20 -22.59
N ASN A 142 6.83 -1.18 -22.07
CA ASN A 142 6.27 -2.50 -21.70
C ASN A 142 5.33 -2.41 -20.49
N VAL A 143 5.65 -1.56 -19.54
CA VAL A 143 4.84 -1.36 -18.33
C VAL A 143 3.50 -0.69 -18.66
N GLU A 144 3.50 0.32 -19.57
CA GLU A 144 2.27 0.94 -20.04
C GLU A 144 1.42 -0.02 -20.86
N ALA A 145 2.04 -0.88 -21.67
CA ALA A 145 1.34 -1.90 -22.44
C ALA A 145 0.67 -2.96 -21.54
N GLU A 146 1.34 -3.45 -20.50
CA GLU A 146 0.77 -4.40 -19.54
C GLU A 146 -0.30 -3.76 -18.64
N ALA A 147 -0.12 -2.51 -18.22
CA ALA A 147 -1.12 -1.79 -17.45
C ALA A 147 -2.40 -1.54 -18.24
N ASN A 148 -2.30 -1.26 -19.54
CA ASN A 148 -3.45 -1.10 -20.43
C ASN A 148 -4.13 -2.45 -20.77
N ALA A 149 -3.38 -3.54 -20.89
CA ALA A 149 -3.93 -4.87 -21.18
C ALA A 149 -4.69 -5.49 -20.01
N THR A 150 -4.38 -5.08 -18.77
CA THR A 150 -5.03 -5.57 -17.54
C THR A 150 -6.14 -4.69 -17.00
N ARG A 151 -6.40 -3.53 -17.62
CA ARG A 151 -7.48 -2.63 -17.22
C ARG A 151 -8.81 -3.23 -17.63
N PRO A 152 -9.72 -3.56 -16.69
CA PRO A 152 -11.10 -3.93 -17.04
C PRO A 152 -11.75 -2.75 -17.77
N ALA A 153 -12.46 -3.03 -18.86
CA ALA A 153 -13.22 -2.00 -19.57
C ALA A 153 -14.13 -1.26 -18.59
N GLU A 154 -13.94 0.05 -18.46
CA GLU A 154 -14.83 0.88 -17.63
C GLU A 154 -16.26 0.76 -18.13
N PRO A 155 -17.23 0.45 -17.24
CA PRO A 155 -18.62 0.52 -17.62
C PRO A 155 -18.95 1.96 -17.99
N LYS A 156 -19.45 2.19 -19.20
CA LYS A 156 -19.86 3.51 -19.69
C LYS A 156 -20.81 4.15 -18.67
N ALA A 157 -20.31 5.14 -17.93
CA ALA A 157 -21.06 5.88 -16.94
C ALA A 157 -22.23 6.58 -17.62
N LYS A 158 -23.45 6.21 -17.26
CA LYS A 158 -24.63 7.03 -17.54
C LYS A 158 -24.47 8.34 -16.77
N LYS A 159 -24.48 9.46 -17.49
CA LYS A 159 -24.46 10.80 -16.92
C LYS A 159 -25.73 10.97 -16.07
N ASN A 160 -25.58 10.84 -14.75
CA ASN A 160 -26.54 11.38 -13.81
C ASN A 160 -25.86 12.57 -13.13
N ASN A 161 -26.33 13.76 -13.48
CA ASN A 161 -26.02 15.01 -12.79
C ASN A 161 -26.56 14.92 -11.37
N VAL A 162 -25.66 14.77 -10.41
CA VAL A 162 -25.92 15.19 -9.03
C VAL A 162 -24.68 15.96 -8.57
N ALA A 163 -24.80 17.29 -8.60
CA ALA A 163 -23.90 18.18 -7.92
C ALA A 163 -24.10 18.01 -6.41
N GLY A 164 -23.04 17.65 -5.70
CA GLY A 164 -23.01 17.58 -4.26
C GLY A 164 -21.57 17.75 -3.79
N ASP A 165 -21.23 18.99 -3.42
CA ASP A 165 -19.97 19.37 -2.78
C ASP A 165 -19.78 18.59 -1.47
N ILE A 166 -18.73 17.77 -1.38
CA ILE A 166 -18.27 17.22 -0.12
C ILE A 166 -16.96 17.93 0.25
N GLN A 167 -17.05 19.03 0.98
CA GLN A 167 -15.93 19.61 1.71
C GLN A 167 -15.78 18.91 3.05
N GLY A 168 -14.84 17.98 3.15
CA GLY A 168 -14.38 17.42 4.42
C GLY A 168 -13.37 18.37 5.07
N ARG A 169 -13.76 19.04 6.13
CA ARG A 169 -12.87 19.81 7.01
C ARG A 169 -12.30 18.83 8.05
N PHE A 170 -10.98 18.66 8.05
CA PHE A 170 -10.27 18.00 9.15
C PHE A 170 -10.01 19.07 10.23
N GLY A 171 -10.54 18.85 11.42
CA GLY A 171 -10.23 19.62 12.62
C GLY A 171 -9.20 18.87 13.48
N ASP A 172 -8.42 19.65 14.20
CA ASP A 172 -7.26 19.35 15.06
C ASP A 172 -7.41 18.17 16.02
#